data_aaea8044b36382ef5fec9abc76ccc14b
#
_entry.id   aaea8044b36382ef5fec9abc76ccc14b
#
_cell.length_a   1.000
_cell.length_b   1.000
_cell.length_c   1.000
_cell.angle_alpha   90.00
_cell.angle_beta   90.00
_cell.angle_gamma   90.00
#
_symmetry.space_group_name_H-M   'P 1'
#
loop_
_entity.id
_entity.type
_entity.pdbx_description
1 polymer ?
#
loop_
_entity_poly.entity_id
_entity_poly.type
_entity_poly.pdbx_seq_one_letter_code
_entity_poly.pdbx_strand_id
1 'polypeptide(L)'
;MTLWFMTSNPGKVAEAREHFSHFGITVEQFEFEAIEPQSGDIEIVALSKIEQAIPHLPNPEDQLLVEDAGLFVDALDGFPGVYSSYALETIGHHGIIKLMGHLQSEDPVMDGKLRSAEFRAVAALYQNGQTIVAEGVCPGRIAHQNEGEDGFGFDPIFIPADFCLLYTSPSPRD
;
A
#
# COMPACT_ATOMS: atom_id res chain seq x y z
N MET A 1 14.19 -3.89 22.23
CA MET A 1 13.92 -4.59 20.96
C MET A 1 13.53 -3.54 19.95
N THR A 2 14.23 -3.48 18.85
CA THR A 2 13.97 -2.50 17.78
C THR A 2 13.24 -3.18 16.63
N LEU A 3 12.15 -2.59 16.17
CA LEU A 3 11.48 -2.94 14.93
C LEU A 3 12.02 -2.01 13.83
N TRP A 4 12.76 -2.57 12.91
CA TRP A 4 13.22 -1.87 11.72
C TRP A 4 12.13 -1.87 10.67
N PHE A 5 11.76 -0.70 10.17
CA PHE A 5 10.75 -0.58 9.12
C PHE A 5 11.42 -0.15 7.82
N MET A 6 11.46 -1.08 6.87
CA MET A 6 12.02 -0.85 5.54
C MET A 6 11.01 -0.13 4.65
N THR A 7 11.13 1.17 4.59
CA THR A 7 10.33 2.03 3.73
C THR A 7 11.08 3.32 3.43
N SER A 8 10.95 3.84 2.23
CA SER A 8 11.45 5.17 1.84
C SER A 8 10.48 6.29 2.21
N ASN A 9 9.27 5.95 2.69
CA ASN A 9 8.24 6.91 3.03
C ASN A 9 8.33 7.33 4.51
N PRO A 10 8.76 8.59 4.82
CA PRO A 10 8.86 9.05 6.20
C PRO A 10 7.51 9.16 6.92
N GLY A 11 6.40 9.36 6.17
CA GLY A 11 5.04 9.36 6.72
C GLY A 11 4.68 8.00 7.31
N LYS A 12 4.92 6.91 6.57
CA LYS A 12 4.70 5.55 7.08
C LYS A 12 5.53 5.26 8.34
N VAL A 13 6.77 5.74 8.40
CA VAL A 13 7.62 5.59 9.60
C VAL A 13 7.02 6.33 10.80
N ALA A 14 6.54 7.56 10.59
CA ALA A 14 5.94 8.36 11.67
C ALA A 14 4.66 7.70 12.21
N GLU A 15 3.79 7.22 11.34
CA GLU A 15 2.58 6.50 11.70
C GLU A 15 2.88 5.19 12.45
N ALA A 16 3.85 4.42 11.96
CA ALA A 16 4.27 3.20 12.62
C ALA A 16 4.85 3.51 14.03
N ARG A 17 5.66 4.55 14.18
CA ARG A 17 6.18 4.98 15.48
C ARG A 17 5.07 5.33 16.46
N GLU A 18 4.08 6.10 16.02
CA GLU A 18 2.94 6.47 16.84
C GLU A 18 2.16 5.23 17.28
N HIS A 19 1.79 4.37 16.31
CA HIS A 19 1.01 3.16 16.60
C HIS A 19 1.73 2.19 17.54
N PHE A 20 2.98 1.87 17.24
CA PHE A 20 3.75 0.88 18.01
C PHE A 20 4.26 1.41 19.35
N SER A 21 4.31 2.73 19.56
CA SER A 21 4.66 3.33 20.84
C SER A 21 3.74 2.87 21.98
N HIS A 22 2.47 2.68 21.69
CA HIS A 22 1.47 2.18 22.65
C HIS A 22 1.77 0.77 23.16
N PHE A 23 2.56 0.01 22.40
CA PHE A 23 3.00 -1.35 22.76
C PHE A 23 4.42 -1.38 23.31
N GLY A 24 5.06 -0.21 23.53
CA GLY A 24 6.44 -0.11 24.01
C GLY A 24 7.49 -0.59 22.99
N ILE A 25 7.14 -0.60 21.70
CA ILE A 25 8.04 -1.00 20.61
C ILE A 25 8.65 0.26 19.99
N THR A 26 9.98 0.29 19.87
CA THR A 26 10.70 1.34 19.17
C THR A 26 10.79 1.02 17.70
N VAL A 27 10.29 1.91 16.83
CA VAL A 27 10.36 1.76 15.37
C VAL A 27 11.45 2.66 14.82
N GLU A 28 12.37 2.08 14.07
CA GLU A 28 13.42 2.80 13.35
C GLU A 28 13.31 2.53 11.84
N GLN A 29 13.61 3.57 11.06
CA GLN A 29 13.66 3.43 9.61
C GLN A 29 14.86 2.58 9.20
N PHE A 30 14.62 1.61 8.32
CA PHE A 30 15.67 0.79 7.72
C PHE A 30 15.85 1.19 6.26
N GLU A 31 16.95 1.86 5.97
CA GLU A 31 17.30 2.28 4.63
C GLU A 31 18.00 1.14 3.89
N PHE A 32 17.26 0.47 3.03
CA PHE A 32 17.76 -0.60 2.17
C PHE A 32 17.01 -0.57 0.84
N GLU A 33 17.75 -0.57 -0.26
CA GLU A 33 17.20 -0.61 -1.61
C GLU A 33 17.19 -2.06 -2.13
N ALA A 34 16.03 -2.69 -2.05
CA ALA A 34 15.84 -4.04 -2.58
C ALA A 34 15.59 -4.03 -4.09
N ILE A 35 16.06 -5.08 -4.76
CA ILE A 35 15.70 -5.33 -6.16
C ILE A 35 14.31 -5.93 -6.18
N GLU A 36 13.36 -5.24 -6.79
CA GLU A 36 11.99 -5.72 -6.93
C GLU A 36 11.88 -6.75 -8.06
N PRO A 37 11.30 -7.92 -7.77
CA PRO A 37 11.03 -8.90 -8.82
C PRO A 37 9.93 -8.38 -9.76
N GLN A 38 9.99 -8.75 -11.02
CA GLN A 38 8.86 -8.54 -11.94
C GLN A 38 7.78 -9.57 -11.63
N SER A 39 6.85 -9.22 -10.77
CA SER A 39 5.72 -10.04 -10.37
C SER A 39 4.45 -9.19 -10.36
N GLY A 40 3.31 -9.79 -10.68
CA GLY A 40 1.99 -9.18 -10.45
C GLY A 40 1.43 -9.46 -9.05
N ASP A 41 2.16 -10.21 -8.23
CA ASP A 41 1.78 -10.61 -6.88
C ASP A 41 2.54 -9.76 -5.84
N ILE A 42 1.79 -9.00 -5.07
CA ILE A 42 2.32 -8.07 -4.07
C ILE A 42 2.99 -8.81 -2.89
N GLU A 43 2.52 -10.03 -2.57
CA GLU A 43 3.14 -10.84 -1.52
C GLU A 43 4.53 -11.31 -1.95
N ILE A 44 4.68 -11.75 -3.20
CA ILE A 44 5.98 -12.14 -3.75
C ILE A 44 6.95 -10.96 -3.72
N VAL A 45 6.49 -9.74 -4.03
CA VAL A 45 7.32 -8.53 -3.97
C VAL A 45 7.75 -8.24 -2.53
N ALA A 46 6.82 -8.25 -1.58
CA ALA A 46 7.11 -8.00 -0.16
C ALA A 46 8.08 -9.05 0.43
N LEU A 47 7.85 -10.34 0.12
CA LEU A 47 8.73 -11.44 0.56
C LEU A 47 10.13 -11.31 -0.05
N SER A 48 10.25 -11.00 -1.31
CA SER A 48 11.55 -10.79 -1.96
C SER A 48 12.31 -9.63 -1.32
N LYS A 49 11.65 -8.53 -1.01
CA LYS A 49 12.26 -7.37 -0.34
C LYS A 49 12.79 -7.74 1.05
N ILE A 50 11.97 -8.42 1.86
CA ILE A 50 12.37 -8.75 3.22
C ILE A 50 13.52 -9.77 3.25
N GLU A 51 13.51 -10.77 2.37
CA GLU A 51 14.59 -11.76 2.26
C GLU A 51 15.93 -11.12 1.91
N GLN A 52 15.94 -10.13 1.01
CA GLN A 52 17.15 -9.39 0.66
C GLN A 52 17.67 -8.52 1.82
N ALA A 53 16.79 -7.98 2.64
CA ALA A 53 17.12 -7.04 3.70
C ALA A 53 17.58 -7.71 5.00
N ILE A 54 17.10 -8.91 5.33
CA ILE A 54 17.44 -9.66 6.56
C ILE A 54 18.95 -9.75 6.82
N PRO A 55 19.83 -10.09 5.83
CA PRO A 55 21.26 -10.18 6.07
C PRO A 55 21.95 -8.87 6.47
N HIS A 56 21.26 -7.74 6.29
CA HIS A 56 21.79 -6.40 6.55
C HIS A 56 21.26 -5.80 7.86
N LEU A 57 20.47 -6.53 8.64
CA LEU A 57 20.02 -6.09 9.96
C LEU A 57 21.22 -5.82 10.88
N PRO A 58 21.18 -4.74 11.69
CA PRO A 58 22.25 -4.40 12.63
C PRO A 58 22.54 -5.50 13.63
N ASN A 59 21.49 -6.18 14.12
CA ASN A 59 21.61 -7.34 15.00
C ASN A 59 20.72 -8.48 14.48
N PRO A 60 21.17 -9.73 14.57
CA PRO A 60 20.40 -10.89 14.09
C PRO A 60 19.07 -11.11 14.85
N GLU A 61 18.94 -10.52 16.04
CA GLU A 61 17.73 -10.62 16.88
C GLU A 61 16.74 -9.47 16.64
N ASP A 62 17.11 -8.49 15.82
CA ASP A 62 16.22 -7.39 15.48
C ASP A 62 15.06 -7.88 14.58
N GLN A 63 13.96 -7.15 14.65
CA GLN A 63 12.78 -7.40 13.83
C GLN A 63 12.83 -6.49 12.60
N LEU A 64 12.35 -7.01 11.48
CA LEU A 64 12.24 -6.26 10.24
C LEU A 64 10.82 -6.32 9.72
N LEU A 65 10.23 -5.16 9.45
CA LEU A 65 8.94 -4.99 8.81
C LEU A 65 9.16 -4.46 7.39
N VAL A 66 8.53 -5.10 6.42
CA VAL A 66 8.37 -4.61 5.05
C VAL A 66 6.88 -4.50 4.79
N GLU A 67 6.45 -3.41 4.20
CA GLU A 67 5.07 -3.25 3.75
C GLU A 67 5.09 -2.82 2.29
N ASP A 68 4.29 -3.50 1.48
CA ASP A 68 4.05 -3.15 0.09
C ASP A 68 2.56 -2.97 -0.15
N ALA A 69 2.19 -1.97 -0.93
CA ALA A 69 0.79 -1.66 -1.18
C ALA A 69 0.57 -1.23 -2.64
N GLY A 70 -0.60 -1.52 -3.15
CA GLY A 70 -0.97 -1.14 -4.51
C GLY A 70 -2.47 -0.94 -4.68
N LEU A 71 -2.81 -0.12 -5.69
CA LEU A 71 -4.17 0.07 -6.17
C LEU A 71 -4.43 -0.91 -7.31
N PHE A 72 -5.47 -1.71 -7.17
CA PHE A 72 -5.90 -2.69 -8.19
C PHE A 72 -7.25 -2.26 -8.74
N VAL A 73 -7.32 -1.99 -10.05
CA VAL A 73 -8.54 -1.51 -10.72
C VAL A 73 -9.09 -2.63 -11.60
N ASP A 74 -10.30 -3.10 -11.32
CA ASP A 74 -10.88 -4.28 -11.98
C ASP A 74 -11.00 -4.09 -13.50
N ALA A 75 -11.48 -2.93 -13.94
CA ALA A 75 -11.65 -2.63 -15.37
C ALA A 75 -10.32 -2.46 -16.13
N LEU A 76 -9.20 -2.43 -15.43
CA LEU A 76 -7.85 -2.35 -15.99
C LEU A 76 -7.05 -3.65 -15.72
N ASP A 77 -7.76 -4.77 -15.51
CA ASP A 77 -7.17 -6.07 -15.20
C ASP A 77 -6.16 -6.03 -14.04
N GLY A 78 -6.46 -5.21 -13.02
CA GLY A 78 -5.63 -5.03 -11.83
C GLY A 78 -4.53 -3.96 -11.97
N PHE A 79 -4.37 -3.31 -13.14
CA PHE A 79 -3.43 -2.19 -13.27
C PHE A 79 -3.91 -1.00 -12.41
N PRO A 80 -3.01 -0.27 -11.70
CA PRO A 80 -1.54 -0.37 -11.69
C PRO A 80 -0.97 -1.52 -10.82
N GLY A 81 -1.71 -2.05 -9.85
CA GLY A 81 -1.29 -3.19 -9.03
C GLY A 81 0.04 -2.93 -8.31
N VAL A 82 0.96 -3.86 -8.42
CA VAL A 82 2.32 -3.75 -7.83
C VAL A 82 3.12 -2.57 -8.39
N TYR A 83 2.76 -2.04 -9.55
CA TYR A 83 3.38 -0.88 -10.18
C TYR A 83 2.74 0.46 -9.78
N SER A 84 2.01 0.50 -8.65
CA SER A 84 1.27 1.69 -8.22
C SER A 84 2.16 2.92 -8.06
N SER A 85 3.34 2.79 -7.48
CA SER A 85 4.30 3.90 -7.34
C SER A 85 4.75 4.42 -8.70
N TYR A 86 5.15 3.52 -9.59
CA TYR A 86 5.57 3.88 -10.95
C TYR A 86 4.45 4.54 -11.76
N ALA A 87 3.23 4.01 -11.67
CA ALA A 87 2.08 4.59 -12.35
C ALA A 87 1.74 5.99 -11.81
N LEU A 88 1.86 6.18 -10.49
CA LEU A 88 1.65 7.48 -9.86
C LEU A 88 2.65 8.52 -10.36
N GLU A 89 3.93 8.16 -10.45
CA GLU A 89 5.00 9.04 -10.90
C GLU A 89 4.95 9.35 -12.41
N THR A 90 4.37 8.46 -13.22
CA THR A 90 4.35 8.59 -14.69
C THR A 90 3.05 9.18 -15.21
N ILE A 91 1.94 8.48 -15.03
CA ILE A 91 0.61 8.92 -15.54
C ILE A 91 -0.23 9.62 -14.48
N GLY A 92 0.08 9.44 -13.20
CA GLY A 92 -0.60 10.06 -12.06
C GLY A 92 -2.08 9.72 -11.96
N HIS A 93 -2.78 10.45 -11.10
CA HIS A 93 -4.23 10.33 -10.91
C HIS A 93 -5.00 10.56 -12.21
N HIS A 94 -4.59 11.60 -12.95
CA HIS A 94 -5.23 11.98 -14.21
C HIS A 94 -5.15 10.86 -15.24
N GLY A 95 -4.03 10.14 -15.30
CA GLY A 95 -3.86 9.00 -16.21
C GLY A 95 -4.85 7.87 -15.89
N ILE A 96 -5.00 7.48 -14.64
CA ILE A 96 -5.97 6.46 -14.22
C ILE A 96 -7.41 6.90 -14.55
N ILE A 97 -7.79 8.13 -14.18
CA ILE A 97 -9.12 8.66 -14.50
C ILE A 97 -9.38 8.66 -16.03
N LYS A 98 -8.37 9.06 -16.82
CA LYS A 98 -8.47 9.11 -18.29
C LYS A 98 -8.64 7.72 -18.89
N LEU A 99 -7.92 6.71 -18.42
CA LEU A 99 -8.07 5.32 -18.85
C LEU A 99 -9.50 4.80 -18.63
N MET A 100 -10.15 5.26 -17.57
CA MET A 100 -11.49 4.88 -17.16
C MET A 100 -12.58 5.84 -17.66
N GLY A 101 -12.25 6.85 -18.45
CA GLY A 101 -13.17 7.92 -18.84
C GLY A 101 -14.39 7.47 -19.63
N HIS A 102 -14.32 6.30 -20.28
CA HIS A 102 -15.44 5.68 -21.01
C HIS A 102 -16.35 4.82 -20.12
N LEU A 103 -15.95 4.57 -18.86
CA LEU A 103 -16.68 3.76 -17.89
C LEU A 103 -17.53 4.66 -17.00
N GLN A 104 -18.79 4.86 -17.39
CA GLN A 104 -19.76 5.67 -16.69
C GLN A 104 -21.18 5.14 -16.90
N SER A 105 -22.05 5.33 -15.93
CA SER A 105 -23.45 4.95 -15.98
C SER A 105 -24.31 5.97 -15.25
N GLU A 106 -25.55 6.20 -15.74
CA GLU A 106 -26.54 7.01 -14.99
C GLU A 106 -27.08 6.27 -13.76
N ASP A 107 -26.98 4.93 -13.74
CA ASP A 107 -27.29 4.13 -12.56
C ASP A 107 -26.08 4.12 -11.61
N PRO A 108 -26.21 4.68 -10.38
CA PRO A 108 -25.10 4.75 -9.44
C PRO A 108 -24.51 3.40 -9.04
N VAL A 109 -25.33 2.35 -9.01
CA VAL A 109 -24.87 0.99 -8.66
C VAL A 109 -24.02 0.41 -9.80
N MET A 110 -24.46 0.60 -11.03
CA MET A 110 -23.72 0.17 -12.21
C MET A 110 -22.44 0.98 -12.37
N ASP A 111 -22.51 2.29 -12.18
CA ASP A 111 -21.34 3.19 -12.23
C ASP A 111 -20.27 2.74 -11.24
N GLY A 112 -20.65 2.48 -9.98
CA GLY A 112 -19.74 1.96 -8.97
C GLY A 112 -19.08 0.63 -9.36
N LYS A 113 -19.83 -0.28 -9.99
CA LYS A 113 -19.29 -1.56 -10.46
C LYS A 113 -18.32 -1.41 -11.63
N LEU A 114 -18.62 -0.53 -12.58
CA LEU A 114 -17.73 -0.26 -13.71
C LEU A 114 -16.38 0.34 -13.28
N ARG A 115 -16.36 1.00 -12.14
CA ARG A 115 -15.20 1.69 -11.59
C ARG A 115 -14.61 1.00 -10.35
N SER A 116 -15.01 -0.25 -10.11
CA SER A 116 -14.55 -1.05 -8.99
C SER A 116 -13.02 -1.13 -8.93
N ALA A 117 -12.49 -0.97 -7.73
CA ALA A 117 -11.07 -1.02 -7.43
C ALA A 117 -10.87 -1.42 -5.96
N GLU A 118 -9.66 -1.84 -5.62
CA GLU A 118 -9.29 -2.07 -4.24
C GLU A 118 -7.83 -1.66 -3.99
N PHE A 119 -7.56 -1.19 -2.78
CA PHE A 119 -6.20 -1.18 -2.26
C PHE A 119 -5.91 -2.54 -1.64
N ARG A 120 -4.74 -3.09 -1.95
CA ARG A 120 -4.16 -4.23 -1.25
C ARG A 120 -2.86 -3.80 -0.61
N ALA A 121 -2.62 -4.27 0.60
CA ALA A 121 -1.36 -4.08 1.30
C ALA A 121 -0.91 -5.42 1.88
N VAL A 122 0.36 -5.72 1.76
CA VAL A 122 1.00 -6.88 2.36
C VAL A 122 2.08 -6.40 3.31
N ALA A 123 2.00 -6.84 4.56
CA ALA A 123 3.02 -6.64 5.57
C ALA A 123 3.76 -7.95 5.81
N ALA A 124 5.07 -7.95 5.64
CA ALA A 124 5.95 -9.06 5.96
C ALA A 124 6.80 -8.69 7.19
N LEU A 125 6.69 -9.46 8.25
CA LEU A 125 7.43 -9.28 9.51
C LEU A 125 8.40 -10.43 9.72
N TYR A 126 9.70 -10.12 9.73
CA TYR A 126 10.74 -11.05 10.15
C TYR A 126 10.97 -10.93 11.65
N GLN A 127 10.86 -12.05 12.35
CA GLN A 127 11.08 -12.16 13.79
C GLN A 127 11.53 -13.57 14.16
N ASN A 128 12.56 -13.70 15.01
CA ASN A 128 13.04 -14.99 15.53
C ASN A 128 13.35 -16.03 14.43
N GLY A 129 13.91 -15.58 13.31
CA GLY A 129 14.27 -16.49 12.21
C GLY A 129 13.09 -16.92 11.32
N GLN A 130 11.92 -16.32 11.49
CA GLN A 130 10.71 -16.63 10.72
C GLN A 130 10.12 -15.35 10.12
N THR A 131 9.56 -15.46 8.93
CA THR A 131 8.78 -14.39 8.31
C THR A 131 7.29 -14.71 8.40
N ILE A 132 6.52 -13.77 8.91
CA ILE A 132 5.07 -13.82 9.02
C ILE A 132 4.51 -12.81 8.04
N VAL A 133 3.47 -13.19 7.29
CA VAL A 133 2.82 -12.32 6.31
C VAL A 133 1.39 -12.05 6.74
N ALA A 134 0.95 -10.81 6.56
CA ALA A 134 -0.44 -10.39 6.71
C ALA A 134 -0.85 -9.57 5.50
N GLU A 135 -2.06 -9.78 5.02
CA GLU A 135 -2.66 -9.04 3.91
C GLU A 135 -3.86 -8.24 4.40
N GLY A 136 -3.99 -7.02 3.87
CA GLY A 136 -5.15 -6.17 4.04
C GLY A 136 -5.72 -5.76 2.69
N VAL A 137 -7.05 -5.77 2.57
CA VAL A 137 -7.76 -5.35 1.37
C VAL A 137 -8.79 -4.28 1.73
N CYS A 138 -8.76 -3.18 0.99
CA CYS A 138 -9.76 -2.13 1.07
C CYS A 138 -10.50 -2.05 -0.26
N PRO A 139 -11.70 -2.62 -0.38
CA PRO A 139 -12.52 -2.47 -1.57
C PRO A 139 -13.06 -1.04 -1.68
N GLY A 140 -13.26 -0.61 -2.93
CA GLY A 140 -13.79 0.71 -3.23
C GLY A 140 -14.00 0.92 -4.71
N ARG A 141 -13.86 2.15 -5.16
CA ARG A 141 -14.00 2.52 -6.57
C ARG A 141 -13.16 3.74 -6.91
N ILE A 142 -12.89 3.93 -8.19
CA ILE A 142 -12.21 5.12 -8.70
C ILE A 142 -13.22 6.24 -8.95
N ALA A 143 -12.94 7.42 -8.43
CA ALA A 143 -13.72 8.64 -8.66
C ALA A 143 -13.65 9.09 -10.13
N HIS A 144 -14.62 9.89 -10.58
CA HIS A 144 -14.62 10.48 -11.92
C HIS A 144 -13.62 11.62 -12.07
N GLN A 145 -13.21 12.22 -10.96
CA GLN A 145 -12.26 13.33 -10.87
C GLN A 145 -11.51 13.24 -9.54
N ASN A 146 -10.48 14.06 -9.36
CA ASN A 146 -9.87 14.23 -8.05
C ASN A 146 -10.90 14.79 -7.06
N GLU A 147 -11.06 14.11 -5.93
CA GLU A 147 -12.00 14.50 -4.86
C GLU A 147 -11.29 15.04 -3.61
N GLY A 148 -10.01 15.38 -3.71
CA GLY A 148 -9.24 15.97 -2.61
C GLY A 148 -7.81 16.30 -3.02
N GLU A 149 -7.16 17.10 -2.17
CA GLU A 149 -5.74 17.40 -2.26
C GLU A 149 -4.96 16.68 -1.15
N ASP A 150 -5.68 16.12 -0.16
CA ASP A 150 -5.12 15.43 0.98
C ASP A 150 -5.03 13.92 0.71
N GLY A 151 -4.11 13.27 1.42
CA GLY A 151 -3.90 11.84 1.33
C GLY A 151 -2.59 11.48 0.64
N PHE A 152 -2.37 10.18 0.50
CA PHE A 152 -1.15 9.61 -0.04
C PHE A 152 -1.43 8.76 -1.28
N GLY A 153 -0.52 8.79 -2.24
CA GLY A 153 -0.62 7.94 -3.41
C GLY A 153 -1.89 8.21 -4.23
N PHE A 154 -2.75 7.22 -4.39
CA PHE A 154 -4.00 7.30 -5.14
C PHE A 154 -5.24 7.67 -4.31
N ASP A 155 -5.07 8.04 -3.03
CA ASP A 155 -6.19 8.47 -2.16
C ASP A 155 -7.11 9.53 -2.79
N PRO A 156 -6.58 10.55 -3.50
CA PRO A 156 -7.42 11.60 -4.10
C PRO A 156 -8.43 11.11 -5.15
N ILE A 157 -8.26 9.90 -5.67
CA ILE A 157 -9.16 9.32 -6.67
C ILE A 157 -9.83 8.04 -6.21
N PHE A 158 -9.58 7.58 -4.98
CA PHE A 158 -10.14 6.36 -4.45
C PHE A 158 -11.26 6.65 -3.45
N ILE A 159 -12.42 6.08 -3.67
CA ILE A 159 -13.57 6.14 -2.78
C ILE A 159 -13.72 4.77 -2.14
N PRO A 160 -13.36 4.60 -0.86
CA PRO A 160 -13.50 3.33 -0.18
C PRO A 160 -14.97 2.93 -0.06
N ALA A 161 -15.25 1.63 -0.10
CA ALA A 161 -16.54 1.10 0.30
C ALA A 161 -16.70 1.26 1.82
N ASP A 162 -17.95 1.33 2.30
CA ASP A 162 -18.23 1.39 3.73
C ASP A 162 -17.52 0.23 4.44
N PHE A 163 -16.78 0.53 5.53
CA PHE A 163 -15.98 -0.41 6.32
C PHE A 163 -14.71 -0.96 5.64
N CYS A 164 -13.85 -0.09 5.20
CA CYS A 164 -12.48 -0.46 4.86
C CYS A 164 -11.65 -0.65 6.14
N LEU A 165 -11.30 -1.89 6.45
CA LEU A 165 -10.32 -2.21 7.49
C LEU A 165 -8.93 -2.27 6.87
N LEU A 166 -8.39 -1.13 6.44
CA LEU A 166 -6.96 -1.00 6.23
C LEU A 166 -6.30 -0.69 7.57
N TYR A 167 -5.42 -1.56 8.00
CA TYR A 167 -4.41 -1.26 9.01
C TYR A 167 -3.26 -0.44 8.39
N THR A 168 -3.59 0.51 7.55
CA THR A 168 -2.66 1.48 7.00
C THR A 168 -3.29 2.83 7.17
N SER A 169 -2.68 3.66 7.99
CA SER A 169 -3.01 5.04 8.30
C SER A 169 -4.43 5.29 8.81
N PRO A 170 -4.58 5.84 10.00
CA PRO A 170 -5.68 6.72 10.24
C PRO A 170 -5.50 7.90 9.29
N SER A 171 -6.17 7.86 8.15
CA SER A 171 -6.38 9.09 7.38
C SER A 171 -7.02 10.09 8.34
N PRO A 172 -6.51 11.31 8.47
CA PRO A 172 -7.20 12.35 9.22
C PRO A 172 -8.44 12.78 8.44
N ARG A 173 -9.44 11.90 8.42
CA ARG A 173 -10.78 12.15 7.94
C ARG A 173 -11.74 11.98 9.10
N ASP A 174 -11.67 12.93 10.01
CA ASP A 174 -12.74 13.32 10.92
C ASP A 174 -12.81 14.84 10.95
#